data_fe7091b20f7bc56f5d923ed5286157b7
#
_entry.id   fe7091b20f7bc56f5d923ed5286157b7
#
_cell.length_a   1.000
_cell.length_b   1.000
_cell.length_c   1.000
_cell.angle_alpha   90.00
_cell.angle_beta   90.00
_cell.angle_gamma   90.00
#
_symmetry.space_group_name_H-M   'P 1'
#
loop_
_entity.id
_entity.type
_entity.pdbx_description
1 polymer ?
#
loop_
_entity_poly.entity_id
_entity_poly.type
_entity_poly.pdbx_seq_one_letter_code
_entity_poly.pdbx_strand_id
1 'polypeptide(L)'
;YELGVTVSIGVSWNKIFAKLGSDYKKPDAITEFSKDNYKDIAWKLPVGDLLMVGRSTERTMKKLGICTIGDLAGTEPSILEIYLGKMGLVLHTFANGWDETPVSVEGYKAPIKSIGNSTTTPRDLVSELDVKIILMALSESVGARLRENGFQCRTVEISIRDNGLYHFTRQCKLDRASNLTEEIARTAFELFQKNYNWEHPIRSLGVRGCDLVSEEMPYQLDLFMDETKREKIKKMDQVVDEIRGRFGYQSIQRAFMYQDKILAQLNAKEHTV
;
A
#
# COMPACT_ATOMS: atom_id res chain seq x y z
N TYR A 1 -31.60 3.68 14.25
CA TYR A 1 -32.24 4.99 14.46
C TYR A 1 -31.46 5.86 15.46
N GLU A 2 -30.79 5.28 16.47
CA GLU A 2 -30.07 6.05 17.52
C GLU A 2 -28.89 6.87 16.97
N LEU A 3 -28.17 6.35 15.96
CA LEU A 3 -26.99 6.99 15.38
C LEU A 3 -27.27 7.72 14.04
N GLY A 4 -28.49 7.63 13.51
CA GLY A 4 -28.84 8.24 12.23
C GLY A 4 -28.15 7.65 11.00
N VAL A 5 -27.62 6.43 11.10
CA VAL A 5 -26.98 5.70 9.99
C VAL A 5 -27.75 4.43 9.66
N THR A 6 -27.79 4.06 8.38
CA THR A 6 -28.32 2.77 7.91
C THR A 6 -27.19 1.79 7.64
N VAL A 7 -27.46 0.50 7.80
CA VAL A 7 -26.51 -0.57 7.52
C VAL A 7 -27.16 -1.66 6.67
N SER A 8 -26.40 -2.27 5.77
CA SER A 8 -26.81 -3.47 5.05
C SER A 8 -25.95 -4.64 5.51
N ILE A 9 -26.61 -5.74 5.90
CA ILE A 9 -25.98 -6.88 6.56
C ILE A 9 -26.09 -8.10 5.64
N GLY A 10 -24.96 -8.77 5.40
CA GLY A 10 -24.93 -10.08 4.76
C GLY A 10 -24.67 -11.17 5.79
N VAL A 11 -25.48 -12.20 5.77
CA VAL A 11 -25.38 -13.38 6.62
C VAL A 11 -25.06 -14.59 5.75
N SER A 12 -24.00 -15.35 6.09
CA SER A 12 -23.63 -16.55 5.35
C SER A 12 -22.70 -17.44 6.18
N TRP A 13 -22.43 -18.66 5.66
CA TRP A 13 -21.50 -19.62 6.28
C TRP A 13 -20.03 -19.27 6.07
N ASN A 14 -19.71 -18.33 5.16
CA ASN A 14 -18.36 -17.82 4.95
C ASN A 14 -18.33 -16.32 4.71
N LYS A 15 -17.14 -15.72 4.80
CA LYS A 15 -16.93 -14.27 4.67
C LYS A 15 -17.25 -13.75 3.27
N ILE A 16 -17.01 -14.55 2.24
CA ILE A 16 -17.16 -14.14 0.84
C ILE A 16 -18.61 -13.87 0.53
N PHE A 17 -19.49 -14.82 0.85
CA PHE A 17 -20.93 -14.68 0.64
C PHE A 17 -21.59 -13.75 1.64
N ALA A 18 -21.07 -13.64 2.88
CA ALA A 18 -21.53 -12.61 3.80
C ALA A 18 -21.24 -11.20 3.24
N LYS A 19 -20.04 -10.97 2.67
CA LYS A 19 -19.73 -9.69 2.03
C LYS A 19 -20.58 -9.44 0.80
N LEU A 20 -20.77 -10.43 -0.07
CA LEU A 20 -21.65 -10.34 -1.23
C LEU A 20 -23.09 -10.00 -0.82
N GLY A 21 -23.61 -10.64 0.24
CA GLY A 21 -24.94 -10.38 0.80
C GLY A 21 -25.11 -8.94 1.29
N SER A 22 -24.06 -8.37 1.90
CA SER A 22 -24.11 -6.98 2.37
C SER A 22 -24.14 -5.97 1.24
N ASP A 23 -23.73 -6.35 0.03
CA ASP A 23 -23.74 -5.50 -1.17
C ASP A 23 -24.97 -5.76 -2.07
N TYR A 24 -25.63 -6.91 -1.92
CA TYR A 24 -26.72 -7.36 -2.80
C TYR A 24 -27.96 -6.47 -2.73
N LYS A 25 -28.37 -6.08 -1.53
CA LYS A 25 -29.51 -5.16 -1.31
C LYS A 25 -29.05 -4.00 -0.43
N LYS A 26 -29.20 -2.77 -0.95
CA LYS A 26 -28.89 -1.50 -0.27
C LYS A 26 -29.97 -0.49 -0.57
N PRO A 27 -30.26 0.43 0.36
CA PRO A 27 -29.80 0.50 1.74
C PRO A 27 -30.67 -0.34 2.69
N ASP A 28 -30.21 -0.45 3.95
CA ASP A 28 -30.99 -0.90 5.11
C ASP A 28 -31.67 -2.27 4.92
N ALA A 29 -30.88 -3.27 4.53
CA ALA A 29 -31.35 -4.61 4.24
C ALA A 29 -30.51 -5.69 4.90
N ILE A 30 -31.15 -6.82 5.22
CA ILE A 30 -30.49 -8.04 5.63
C ILE A 30 -30.64 -9.07 4.50
N THR A 31 -29.54 -9.63 4.04
CA THR A 31 -29.49 -10.65 3.01
C THR A 31 -28.80 -11.90 3.52
N GLU A 32 -29.48 -13.03 3.43
CA GLU A 32 -28.93 -14.34 3.81
C GLU A 32 -28.63 -15.17 2.57
N PHE A 33 -27.36 -15.63 2.47
CA PHE A 33 -26.96 -16.70 1.56
C PHE A 33 -26.67 -17.96 2.36
N SER A 34 -27.49 -19.01 2.15
CA SER A 34 -27.29 -20.34 2.72
C SER A 34 -26.63 -21.27 1.70
N LYS A 35 -26.13 -22.42 2.17
CA LYS A 35 -25.60 -23.47 1.27
C LYS A 35 -26.64 -24.02 0.30
N ASP A 36 -27.93 -23.87 0.61
CA ASP A 36 -29.02 -24.39 -0.20
C ASP A 36 -29.46 -23.40 -1.29
N ASN A 37 -29.35 -22.09 -1.05
CA ASN A 37 -29.89 -21.07 -1.94
C ASN A 37 -28.87 -20.26 -2.75
N TYR A 38 -27.56 -20.33 -2.39
CA TYR A 38 -26.55 -19.42 -2.99
C TYR A 38 -26.40 -19.58 -4.50
N LYS A 39 -26.55 -20.79 -5.02
CA LYS A 39 -26.47 -21.06 -6.47
C LYS A 39 -27.60 -20.39 -7.23
N ASP A 40 -28.80 -20.39 -6.66
CA ASP A 40 -29.98 -19.84 -7.32
C ASP A 40 -29.94 -18.31 -7.36
N ILE A 41 -29.24 -17.66 -6.43
CA ILE A 41 -29.17 -16.22 -6.28
C ILE A 41 -27.81 -15.70 -6.70
N ALA A 42 -26.75 -16.07 -5.99
CA ALA A 42 -25.41 -15.49 -6.14
C ALA A 42 -24.77 -15.86 -7.48
N TRP A 43 -24.99 -17.07 -8.01
CA TRP A 43 -24.44 -17.46 -9.30
C TRP A 43 -25.00 -16.68 -10.50
N LYS A 44 -26.16 -16.04 -10.34
CA LYS A 44 -26.77 -15.18 -11.38
C LYS A 44 -26.22 -13.75 -11.36
N LEU A 45 -25.49 -13.39 -10.31
CA LEU A 45 -24.91 -12.05 -10.16
C LEU A 45 -23.70 -11.87 -11.09
N PRO A 46 -23.43 -10.61 -11.50
CA PRO A 46 -22.22 -10.30 -12.26
C PRO A 46 -20.95 -10.77 -11.55
N VAL A 47 -19.99 -11.28 -12.30
CA VAL A 47 -18.72 -11.75 -11.75
C VAL A 47 -17.95 -10.65 -11.03
N GLY A 48 -18.15 -9.38 -11.44
CA GLY A 48 -17.56 -8.20 -10.80
C GLY A 48 -18.03 -7.93 -9.37
N ASP A 49 -19.16 -8.51 -8.97
CA ASP A 49 -19.69 -8.35 -7.60
C ASP A 49 -18.97 -9.27 -6.59
N LEU A 50 -18.25 -10.27 -7.07
CA LEU A 50 -17.51 -11.19 -6.20
C LEU A 50 -16.31 -10.47 -5.59
N LEU A 51 -16.10 -10.66 -4.28
CA LEU A 51 -14.97 -10.09 -3.55
C LEU A 51 -13.64 -10.42 -4.26
N MET A 52 -12.75 -9.44 -4.34
CA MET A 52 -11.45 -9.46 -5.03
C MET A 52 -11.51 -9.47 -6.57
N VAL A 53 -12.67 -9.39 -7.18
CA VAL A 53 -12.79 -9.14 -8.62
C VAL A 53 -12.79 -7.64 -8.89
N GLY A 54 -11.62 -7.11 -9.25
CA GLY A 54 -11.48 -5.72 -9.67
C GLY A 54 -11.75 -5.56 -11.18
N ARG A 55 -11.87 -4.31 -11.64
CA ARG A 55 -12.19 -3.97 -13.05
C ARG A 55 -11.31 -4.64 -14.09
N SER A 56 -10.00 -4.84 -13.80
CA SER A 56 -9.08 -5.51 -14.73
C SER A 56 -9.38 -6.99 -14.83
N THR A 57 -9.57 -7.66 -13.68
CA THR A 57 -9.94 -9.08 -13.61
C THR A 57 -11.27 -9.34 -14.27
N GLU A 58 -12.28 -8.52 -14.00
CA GLU A 58 -13.60 -8.60 -14.64
C GLU A 58 -13.51 -8.49 -16.17
N ARG A 59 -12.71 -7.54 -16.70
CA ARG A 59 -12.49 -7.40 -18.15
C ARG A 59 -11.87 -8.65 -18.75
N THR A 60 -10.89 -9.26 -18.07
CA THR A 60 -10.25 -10.49 -18.53
C THR A 60 -11.24 -11.64 -18.54
N MET A 61 -12.03 -11.80 -17.47
CA MET A 61 -13.07 -12.83 -17.37
C MET A 61 -14.13 -12.67 -18.47
N LYS A 62 -14.64 -11.45 -18.72
CA LYS A 62 -15.60 -11.18 -19.79
C LYS A 62 -15.08 -11.54 -21.19
N LYS A 63 -13.79 -11.35 -21.47
CA LYS A 63 -13.16 -11.80 -22.73
C LYS A 63 -13.16 -13.31 -22.88
N LEU A 64 -13.19 -14.05 -21.77
CA LEU A 64 -13.29 -15.52 -21.73
C LEU A 64 -14.74 -16.03 -21.71
N GLY A 65 -15.72 -15.14 -21.81
CA GLY A 65 -17.14 -15.48 -21.72
C GLY A 65 -17.66 -15.70 -20.30
N ILE A 66 -16.86 -15.39 -19.27
CA ILE A 66 -17.22 -15.51 -17.86
C ILE A 66 -17.86 -14.20 -17.41
N CYS A 67 -19.18 -14.16 -17.38
CA CYS A 67 -19.96 -12.95 -17.07
C CYS A 67 -20.57 -12.98 -15.68
N THR A 68 -20.88 -14.15 -15.15
CA THR A 68 -21.53 -14.37 -13.86
C THR A 68 -20.62 -15.11 -12.89
N ILE A 69 -20.98 -15.07 -11.60
CA ILE A 69 -20.31 -15.87 -10.57
C ILE A 69 -20.50 -17.37 -10.86
N GLY A 70 -21.65 -17.76 -11.42
CA GLY A 70 -21.91 -19.15 -11.83
C GLY A 70 -21.02 -19.59 -13.00
N ASP A 71 -20.77 -18.72 -13.99
CA ASP A 71 -19.84 -19.04 -15.07
C ASP A 71 -18.43 -19.27 -14.53
N LEU A 72 -17.99 -18.42 -13.59
CA LEU A 72 -16.70 -18.57 -12.91
C LEU A 72 -16.61 -19.88 -12.13
N ALA A 73 -17.67 -20.25 -11.40
CA ALA A 73 -17.73 -21.48 -10.62
C ALA A 73 -17.70 -22.74 -11.50
N GLY A 74 -18.24 -22.67 -12.72
CA GLY A 74 -18.26 -23.77 -13.70
C GLY A 74 -17.04 -23.81 -14.64
N THR A 75 -16.18 -22.80 -14.62
CA THR A 75 -15.00 -22.73 -15.49
C THR A 75 -13.90 -23.66 -14.97
N GLU A 76 -13.23 -24.36 -15.89
CA GLU A 76 -12.09 -25.23 -15.56
C GLU A 76 -10.97 -24.45 -14.87
N PRO A 77 -10.51 -24.88 -13.67
CA PRO A 77 -9.48 -24.15 -12.90
C PRO A 77 -8.19 -23.89 -13.67
N SER A 78 -7.78 -24.80 -14.55
CA SER A 78 -6.59 -24.67 -15.38
C SER A 78 -6.66 -23.47 -16.33
N ILE A 79 -7.83 -23.16 -16.87
CA ILE A 79 -8.06 -21.97 -17.72
C ILE A 79 -7.90 -20.71 -16.88
N LEU A 80 -8.47 -20.68 -15.69
CA LEU A 80 -8.36 -19.54 -14.79
C LEU A 80 -6.92 -19.31 -14.34
N GLU A 81 -6.15 -20.36 -14.10
CA GLU A 81 -4.74 -20.26 -13.75
C GLU A 81 -3.90 -19.67 -14.88
N ILE A 82 -4.14 -20.07 -16.12
CA ILE A 82 -3.43 -19.52 -17.31
C ILE A 82 -3.66 -18.01 -17.45
N TYR A 83 -4.89 -17.52 -17.32
CA TYR A 83 -5.22 -16.13 -17.60
C TYR A 83 -5.18 -15.20 -16.39
N LEU A 84 -5.34 -15.72 -15.17
CA LEU A 84 -5.44 -14.96 -13.93
C LEU A 84 -4.39 -15.37 -12.87
N GLY A 85 -3.58 -16.39 -13.18
CA GLY A 85 -2.59 -16.94 -12.25
C GLY A 85 -3.25 -17.56 -11.01
N LYS A 86 -2.52 -17.60 -9.92
CA LYS A 86 -2.99 -18.13 -8.63
C LYS A 86 -4.30 -17.50 -8.17
N MET A 87 -4.54 -16.23 -8.53
CA MET A 87 -5.76 -15.53 -8.14
C MET A 87 -6.99 -16.13 -8.83
N GLY A 88 -6.86 -16.66 -10.05
CA GLY A 88 -7.93 -17.37 -10.74
C GLY A 88 -8.44 -18.59 -9.95
N LEU A 89 -7.53 -19.37 -9.37
CA LEU A 89 -7.87 -20.52 -8.52
C LEU A 89 -8.59 -20.09 -7.23
N VAL A 90 -8.13 -19.01 -6.60
CA VAL A 90 -8.77 -18.45 -5.41
C VAL A 90 -10.20 -17.99 -5.72
N LEU A 91 -10.38 -17.27 -6.82
CA LEU A 91 -11.70 -16.78 -7.22
C LEU A 91 -12.66 -17.91 -7.58
N HIS A 92 -12.16 -18.98 -8.20
CA HIS A 92 -12.94 -20.20 -8.43
C HIS A 92 -13.40 -20.84 -7.11
N THR A 93 -12.50 -20.94 -6.12
CA THR A 93 -12.82 -21.42 -4.77
C THR A 93 -13.91 -20.57 -4.12
N PHE A 94 -13.79 -19.23 -4.24
CA PHE A 94 -14.78 -18.29 -3.71
C PHE A 94 -16.15 -18.45 -4.38
N ALA A 95 -16.20 -18.53 -5.71
CA ALA A 95 -17.45 -18.68 -6.46
C ALA A 95 -18.19 -19.99 -6.11
N ASN A 96 -17.45 -21.03 -5.75
CA ASN A 96 -18.00 -22.32 -5.29
C ASN A 96 -18.34 -22.36 -3.78
N GLY A 97 -18.07 -21.30 -3.03
CA GLY A 97 -18.39 -21.20 -1.61
C GLY A 97 -17.47 -22.01 -0.69
N TRP A 98 -16.29 -22.40 -1.15
CA TRP A 98 -15.35 -23.26 -0.42
C TRP A 98 -14.36 -22.51 0.48
N ASP A 99 -14.58 -21.21 0.71
CA ASP A 99 -13.74 -20.45 1.66
C ASP A 99 -14.02 -20.86 3.10
N GLU A 100 -13.02 -21.41 3.76
CA GLU A 100 -13.04 -21.81 5.17
C GLU A 100 -12.20 -20.89 6.06
N THR A 101 -11.75 -19.76 5.53
CA THR A 101 -10.89 -18.82 6.28
C THR A 101 -11.65 -18.26 7.48
N PRO A 102 -11.16 -18.41 8.72
CA PRO A 102 -11.87 -17.94 9.89
C PRO A 102 -11.94 -16.39 9.91
N VAL A 103 -12.94 -15.87 10.61
CA VAL A 103 -12.96 -14.45 10.98
C VAL A 103 -11.83 -14.20 11.97
N SER A 104 -11.07 -13.13 11.74
CA SER A 104 -9.97 -12.77 12.63
C SER A 104 -10.50 -12.46 14.02
N VAL A 105 -9.79 -12.90 15.07
CA VAL A 105 -10.12 -12.56 16.45
C VAL A 105 -9.87 -11.07 16.69
N GLU A 106 -10.63 -10.50 17.63
CA GLU A 106 -10.45 -9.12 18.05
C GLU A 106 -9.00 -8.88 18.50
N GLY A 107 -8.41 -7.76 18.10
CA GLY A 107 -7.03 -7.41 18.43
C GLY A 107 -5.95 -8.08 17.56
N TYR A 108 -6.31 -8.96 16.62
CA TYR A 108 -5.32 -9.51 15.68
C TYR A 108 -4.74 -8.40 14.80
N LYS A 109 -3.42 -8.23 14.87
CA LYS A 109 -2.66 -7.32 13.99
C LYS A 109 -1.83 -8.15 13.02
N ALA A 110 -2.09 -7.98 11.74
CA ALA A 110 -1.24 -8.61 10.72
C ALA A 110 0.20 -8.08 10.83
N PRO A 111 1.22 -8.92 10.64
CA PRO A 111 2.61 -8.48 10.67
C PRO A 111 2.85 -7.42 9.57
N ILE A 112 3.51 -6.33 9.97
CA ILE A 112 3.87 -5.25 9.05
C ILE A 112 4.96 -5.77 8.11
N LYS A 113 4.69 -5.77 6.79
CA LYS A 113 5.62 -6.28 5.77
C LYS A 113 6.47 -5.18 5.15
N SER A 114 5.95 -3.97 5.09
CA SER A 114 6.62 -2.79 4.55
C SER A 114 5.99 -1.52 5.11
N ILE A 115 6.75 -0.43 5.14
CA ILE A 115 6.25 0.90 5.53
C ILE A 115 6.55 1.85 4.38
N GLY A 116 5.52 2.45 3.79
CA GLY A 116 5.67 3.35 2.67
C GLY A 116 4.70 4.52 2.72
N ASN A 117 5.02 5.55 1.96
CA ASN A 117 4.16 6.69 1.73
C ASN A 117 4.32 7.18 0.30
N SER A 118 3.28 7.74 -0.28
CA SER A 118 3.28 8.31 -1.62
C SER A 118 2.39 9.53 -1.68
N THR A 119 2.69 10.44 -2.60
CA THR A 119 1.88 11.64 -2.79
C THR A 119 1.71 11.98 -4.26
N THR A 120 0.54 12.48 -4.60
CA THR A 120 0.33 13.24 -5.84
C THR A 120 0.68 14.68 -5.53
N THR A 121 1.64 15.23 -6.26
CA THR A 121 2.17 16.55 -5.98
C THR A 121 1.20 17.67 -6.39
N PRO A 122 1.24 18.84 -5.71
CA PRO A 122 0.34 19.98 -6.01
C PRO A 122 0.51 20.49 -7.44
N ARG A 123 1.69 20.36 -8.02
CA ARG A 123 2.04 20.62 -9.40
C ARG A 123 2.94 19.51 -9.94
N ASP A 124 3.01 19.36 -11.24
CA ASP A 124 3.97 18.44 -11.85
C ASP A 124 5.41 18.85 -11.50
N LEU A 125 6.25 17.85 -11.21
CA LEU A 125 7.66 18.05 -10.92
C LEU A 125 8.43 18.06 -12.23
N VAL A 126 9.30 19.08 -12.41
CA VAL A 126 10.03 19.32 -13.66
C VAL A 126 11.54 19.42 -13.46
N SER A 127 12.02 19.28 -12.21
CA SER A 127 13.43 19.38 -11.88
C SER A 127 13.84 18.33 -10.83
N GLU A 128 15.15 18.00 -10.81
CA GLU A 128 15.73 17.14 -9.77
C GLU A 128 15.56 17.72 -8.35
N LEU A 129 15.56 19.04 -8.23
CA LEU A 129 15.33 19.73 -6.96
C LEU A 129 13.92 19.43 -6.44
N ASP A 130 12.90 19.53 -7.31
CA ASP A 130 11.52 19.19 -6.96
C ASP A 130 11.42 17.76 -6.42
N VAL A 131 12.02 16.81 -7.16
CA VAL A 131 12.04 15.40 -6.78
C VAL A 131 12.76 15.19 -5.45
N LYS A 132 13.90 15.85 -5.24
CA LYS A 132 14.67 15.75 -4.00
C LYS A 132 13.88 16.25 -2.79
N ILE A 133 13.14 17.35 -2.93
CA ILE A 133 12.26 17.88 -1.88
C ILE A 133 11.18 16.86 -1.51
N ILE A 134 10.48 16.31 -2.50
CA ILE A 134 9.40 15.35 -2.27
C ILE A 134 9.93 14.04 -1.70
N LEU A 135 11.00 13.47 -2.26
CA LEU A 135 11.60 12.24 -1.73
C LEU A 135 12.08 12.41 -0.29
N MET A 136 12.62 13.58 0.07
CA MET A 136 12.99 13.87 1.47
C MET A 136 11.78 13.89 2.38
N ALA A 137 10.71 14.61 2.02
CA ALA A 137 9.48 14.66 2.82
C ALA A 137 8.86 13.27 3.04
N LEU A 138 8.82 12.46 1.98
CA LEU A 138 8.34 11.08 2.06
C LEU A 138 9.25 10.19 2.91
N SER A 139 10.58 10.36 2.79
CA SER A 139 11.56 9.61 3.58
C SER A 139 11.51 9.98 5.06
N GLU A 140 11.23 11.23 5.40
CA GLU A 140 10.99 11.65 6.78
C GLU A 140 9.76 10.93 7.38
N SER A 141 8.65 10.85 6.62
CA SER A 141 7.46 10.11 7.05
C SER A 141 7.73 8.61 7.20
N VAL A 142 8.43 7.99 6.26
CA VAL A 142 8.76 6.56 6.30
C VAL A 142 9.73 6.26 7.44
N GLY A 143 10.80 7.04 7.58
CA GLY A 143 11.80 6.89 8.64
C GLY A 143 11.20 7.02 10.04
N ALA A 144 10.36 8.05 10.26
CA ALA A 144 9.65 8.24 11.53
C ALA A 144 8.76 7.04 11.88
N ARG A 145 7.98 6.52 10.91
CA ARG A 145 7.12 5.36 11.13
C ARG A 145 7.89 4.06 11.32
N LEU A 146 9.06 3.90 10.69
CA LEU A 146 9.95 2.77 10.95
C LEU A 146 10.42 2.81 12.40
N ARG A 147 10.91 3.97 12.88
CA ARG A 147 11.37 4.16 14.28
C ARG A 147 10.23 3.96 15.29
N GLU A 148 9.06 4.54 15.03
CA GLU A 148 7.86 4.39 15.87
C GLU A 148 7.45 2.93 16.07
N ASN A 149 7.62 2.09 15.05
CA ASN A 149 7.28 0.67 15.11
C ASN A 149 8.48 -0.25 15.45
N GLY A 150 9.65 0.31 15.78
CA GLY A 150 10.85 -0.47 16.12
C GLY A 150 11.44 -1.25 14.95
N PHE A 151 11.27 -0.77 13.71
CA PHE A 151 11.80 -1.43 12.52
C PHE A 151 12.92 -0.67 11.84
N GLN A 152 13.71 -1.41 11.08
CA GLN A 152 14.62 -0.94 10.05
C GLN A 152 14.27 -1.63 8.73
N CYS A 153 14.46 -0.97 7.58
CA CYS A 153 14.31 -1.59 6.27
C CYS A 153 15.67 -2.00 5.70
N ARG A 154 15.70 -3.11 4.98
CA ARG A 154 16.88 -3.57 4.21
C ARG A 154 16.80 -3.17 2.75
N THR A 155 15.63 -2.79 2.29
CA THR A 155 15.37 -2.44 0.88
C THR A 155 14.57 -1.14 0.83
N VAL A 156 15.01 -0.20 -0.01
CA VAL A 156 14.28 1.01 -0.34
C VAL A 156 13.66 0.86 -1.72
N GLU A 157 12.37 1.10 -1.83
CA GLU A 157 11.61 1.13 -3.07
C GLU A 157 11.14 2.55 -3.35
N ILE A 158 11.21 2.97 -4.60
CA ILE A 158 10.54 4.16 -5.10
C ILE A 158 9.43 3.79 -6.09
N SER A 159 8.39 4.59 -6.10
CA SER A 159 7.36 4.56 -7.14
C SER A 159 7.29 5.91 -7.84
N ILE A 160 7.24 5.89 -9.16
CA ILE A 160 7.17 7.09 -9.99
C ILE A 160 5.97 6.96 -10.91
N ARG A 161 5.16 8.02 -10.98
CA ARG A 161 4.11 8.17 -11.98
C ARG A 161 4.28 9.50 -12.68
N ASP A 162 4.36 9.48 -14.00
CA ASP A 162 4.41 10.68 -14.82
C ASP A 162 3.00 11.31 -15.03
N ASN A 163 2.95 12.44 -15.71
CA ASN A 163 1.70 13.13 -16.03
C ASN A 163 0.89 12.45 -17.16
N GLY A 164 1.49 11.52 -17.92
CA GLY A 164 0.81 10.60 -18.81
C GLY A 164 0.19 9.39 -18.10
N LEU A 165 0.31 9.32 -16.76
CA LEU A 165 -0.14 8.24 -15.88
C LEU A 165 0.64 6.92 -16.03
N TYR A 166 1.75 6.91 -16.76
CA TYR A 166 2.65 5.77 -16.75
C TYR A 166 3.31 5.64 -15.37
N HIS A 167 3.31 4.43 -14.84
CA HIS A 167 3.77 4.15 -13.47
C HIS A 167 4.72 2.96 -13.45
N PHE A 168 5.81 3.12 -12.70
CA PHE A 168 6.70 2.01 -12.41
C PHE A 168 7.31 2.12 -11.01
N THR A 169 7.88 1.02 -10.53
CA THR A 169 8.62 0.94 -9.27
C THR A 169 10.04 0.45 -9.50
N ARG A 170 10.96 0.87 -8.64
CA ARG A 170 12.35 0.38 -8.58
C ARG A 170 12.77 0.25 -7.14
N GLN A 171 13.59 -0.73 -6.85
CA GLN A 171 14.08 -0.96 -5.50
C GLN A 171 15.58 -1.25 -5.48
N CYS A 172 16.22 -0.96 -4.34
CA CYS A 172 17.62 -1.25 -4.09
C CYS A 172 17.79 -1.74 -2.66
N LYS A 173 18.63 -2.74 -2.46
CA LYS A 173 19.06 -3.15 -1.11
C LYS A 173 20.02 -2.12 -0.56
N LEU A 174 19.87 -1.82 0.73
CA LEU A 174 20.84 -1.08 1.51
C LEU A 174 21.98 -2.03 1.92
N ASP A 175 23.17 -1.50 2.02
CA ASP A 175 24.32 -2.26 2.53
C ASP A 175 24.07 -2.73 3.97
N ARG A 176 23.33 -1.93 4.72
CA ARG A 176 22.89 -2.21 6.09
C ARG A 176 21.44 -1.78 6.30
N ALA A 177 20.72 -2.53 7.14
CA ALA A 177 19.38 -2.13 7.56
C ALA A 177 19.38 -0.73 8.19
N SER A 178 18.37 0.09 7.84
CA SER A 178 18.30 1.48 8.27
C SER A 178 16.86 1.95 8.50
N ASN A 179 16.71 2.88 9.44
CA ASN A 179 15.54 3.73 9.62
C ASN A 179 15.93 5.22 9.62
N LEU A 180 17.15 5.53 9.18
CA LEU A 180 17.67 6.90 9.10
C LEU A 180 17.09 7.58 7.87
N THR A 181 16.48 8.73 8.09
CA THR A 181 15.82 9.52 7.04
C THR A 181 16.76 9.85 5.89
N GLU A 182 18.01 10.23 6.19
CA GLU A 182 18.99 10.62 5.18
C GLU A 182 19.44 9.45 4.31
N GLU A 183 19.64 8.26 4.88
CA GLU A 183 20.03 7.06 4.13
C GLU A 183 18.92 6.62 3.18
N ILE A 184 17.67 6.63 3.65
CA ILE A 184 16.49 6.32 2.84
C ILE A 184 16.33 7.34 1.69
N ALA A 185 16.41 8.65 2.00
CA ALA A 185 16.24 9.70 1.01
C ALA A 185 17.34 9.70 -0.06
N ARG A 186 18.60 9.46 0.35
CA ARG A 186 19.73 9.34 -0.57
C ARG A 186 19.54 8.17 -1.53
N THR A 187 19.24 6.98 -1.00
CA THR A 187 19.01 5.79 -1.84
C THR A 187 17.82 5.97 -2.77
N ALA A 188 16.74 6.59 -2.29
CA ALA A 188 15.58 6.91 -3.11
C ALA A 188 15.94 7.87 -4.27
N PHE A 189 16.75 8.88 -4.00
CA PHE A 189 17.19 9.83 -5.02
C PHE A 189 18.15 9.21 -6.03
N GLU A 190 19.10 8.37 -5.58
CA GLU A 190 19.98 7.61 -6.48
C GLU A 190 19.20 6.65 -7.39
N LEU A 191 18.17 5.97 -6.84
CA LEU A 191 17.27 5.13 -7.66
C LEU A 191 16.53 5.96 -8.70
N PHE A 192 16.07 7.14 -8.33
CA PHE A 192 15.43 8.06 -9.26
C PHE A 192 16.37 8.45 -10.39
N GLN A 193 17.57 8.95 -10.07
CA GLN A 193 18.55 9.38 -11.09
C GLN A 193 18.96 8.27 -12.05
N LYS A 194 19.05 7.03 -11.57
CA LYS A 194 19.40 5.87 -12.40
C LYS A 194 18.28 5.40 -13.35
N ASN A 195 17.03 5.71 -13.04
CA ASN A 195 15.89 5.07 -13.71
C ASN A 195 14.90 6.03 -14.37
N TYR A 196 15.07 7.35 -14.21
CA TYR A 196 14.19 8.35 -14.80
C TYR A 196 14.93 9.29 -15.73
N ASN A 197 14.44 9.42 -16.96
CA ASN A 197 15.10 10.15 -18.05
C ASN A 197 14.41 11.48 -18.41
N TRP A 198 13.43 11.90 -17.65
CA TRP A 198 12.70 13.17 -17.83
C TRP A 198 11.94 13.30 -19.17
N GLU A 199 11.51 12.19 -19.79
CA GLU A 199 10.65 12.26 -20.98
C GLU A 199 9.32 13.00 -20.70
N HIS A 200 8.81 12.86 -19.48
CA HIS A 200 7.60 13.52 -19.02
C HIS A 200 7.79 14.11 -17.62
N PRO A 201 7.06 15.21 -17.26
CA PRO A 201 6.98 15.67 -15.89
C PRO A 201 6.39 14.61 -14.97
N ILE A 202 6.79 14.64 -13.67
CA ILE A 202 6.34 13.66 -12.68
C ILE A 202 5.09 14.19 -11.96
N ARG A 203 4.05 13.36 -11.90
CA ARG A 203 2.78 13.65 -11.24
C ARG A 203 2.73 13.16 -9.79
N SER A 204 3.38 12.02 -9.51
CA SER A 204 3.31 11.38 -8.19
C SER A 204 4.60 10.62 -7.90
N LEU A 205 5.04 10.69 -6.64
CA LEU A 205 6.19 9.95 -6.11
C LEU A 205 5.79 9.17 -4.86
N GLY A 206 6.47 8.03 -4.65
CA GLY A 206 6.37 7.28 -3.41
C GLY A 206 7.72 6.74 -2.96
N VAL A 207 7.87 6.55 -1.65
CA VAL A 207 9.01 5.89 -1.00
C VAL A 207 8.48 4.82 -0.07
N ARG A 208 9.14 3.65 -0.07
CA ARG A 208 8.76 2.52 0.78
C ARG A 208 10.01 1.82 1.30
N GLY A 209 10.03 1.52 2.60
CA GLY A 209 10.97 0.60 3.23
C GLY A 209 10.39 -0.81 3.24
N CYS A 210 11.12 -1.74 2.64
CA CYS A 210 10.76 -3.17 2.53
C CYS A 210 11.79 -4.03 3.28
N ASP A 211 11.52 -5.35 3.35
CA ASP A 211 12.37 -6.31 4.06
C ASP A 211 12.66 -5.84 5.49
N LEU A 212 11.58 -5.64 6.26
CA LEU A 212 11.67 -5.08 7.60
C LEU A 212 12.33 -6.05 8.58
N VAL A 213 13.20 -5.52 9.40
CA VAL A 213 13.83 -6.23 10.52
C VAL A 213 13.66 -5.43 11.80
N SER A 214 13.65 -6.11 12.97
CA SER A 214 13.62 -5.41 14.25
C SER A 214 14.85 -4.53 14.43
N GLU A 215 14.68 -3.35 15.01
CA GLU A 215 15.77 -2.43 15.35
C GLU A 215 16.75 -3.05 16.38
N GLU A 216 16.28 -3.99 17.19
CA GLU A 216 17.08 -4.73 18.18
C GLU A 216 17.92 -5.84 17.55
N MET A 217 17.75 -6.13 16.25
CA MET A 217 18.49 -7.20 15.58
C MET A 217 19.99 -6.90 15.60
N PRO A 218 20.83 -7.84 16.09
CA PRO A 218 22.29 -7.67 16.07
C PRO A 218 22.79 -7.46 14.64
N TYR A 219 23.73 -6.57 14.47
CA TYR A 219 24.39 -6.33 13.19
C TYR A 219 25.90 -6.36 13.33
N GLN A 220 26.56 -6.72 12.25
CA GLN A 220 28.00 -6.70 12.20
C GLN A 220 28.49 -5.25 11.99
N LEU A 221 29.44 -4.82 12.83
CA LEU A 221 30.10 -3.52 12.66
C LEU A 221 30.97 -3.56 11.40
N ASP A 222 30.90 -2.50 10.61
CA ASP A 222 31.76 -2.27 9.47
C ASP A 222 32.91 -1.33 9.88
N LEU A 223 34.14 -1.76 9.69
CA LEU A 223 35.34 -0.98 10.04
C LEU A 223 35.50 0.28 9.18
N PHE A 224 34.83 0.37 8.04
CA PHE A 224 34.91 1.50 7.11
C PHE A 224 33.78 2.50 7.28
N MET A 225 32.79 2.22 8.16
CA MET A 225 31.67 3.12 8.45
C MET A 225 31.92 3.91 9.75
N ASP A 226 31.64 5.21 9.69
CA ASP A 226 31.67 6.08 10.87
C ASP A 226 30.40 5.90 11.72
N GLU A 227 30.45 4.94 12.63
CA GLU A 227 29.33 4.65 13.55
C GLU A 227 29.02 5.86 14.45
N THR A 228 30.01 6.67 14.83
CA THR A 228 29.78 7.85 15.65
C THR A 228 28.94 8.88 14.94
N LYS A 229 29.19 9.09 13.66
CA LYS A 229 28.38 9.97 12.82
C LYS A 229 26.96 9.42 12.65
N ARG A 230 26.83 8.12 12.42
CA ARG A 230 25.54 7.45 12.26
C ARG A 230 24.66 7.54 13.50
N GLU A 231 25.25 7.35 14.69
CA GLU A 231 24.55 7.51 15.98
C GLU A 231 24.10 8.96 16.22
N LYS A 232 24.89 9.95 15.82
CA LYS A 232 24.47 11.37 15.87
C LYS A 232 23.26 11.64 14.97
N ILE A 233 23.27 11.12 13.75
CA ILE A 233 22.14 11.26 12.81
C ILE A 233 20.89 10.59 13.39
N LYS A 234 21.02 9.39 13.98
CA LYS A 234 19.93 8.68 14.64
C LYS A 234 19.31 9.53 15.76
N LYS A 235 20.13 10.07 16.66
CA LYS A 235 19.67 10.95 17.74
C LYS A 235 19.00 12.22 17.20
N MET A 236 19.53 12.79 16.15
CA MET A 236 18.92 13.96 15.50
C MET A 236 17.54 13.63 14.93
N ASP A 237 17.39 12.50 14.21
CA ASP A 237 16.10 12.09 13.68
C ASP A 237 15.08 11.85 14.80
N GLN A 238 15.49 11.23 15.93
CA GLN A 238 14.63 11.04 17.10
C GLN A 238 14.16 12.37 17.71
N VAL A 239 15.06 13.33 17.88
CA VAL A 239 14.71 14.66 18.40
C VAL A 239 13.75 15.39 17.46
N VAL A 240 13.96 15.28 16.14
CA VAL A 240 13.05 15.85 15.14
C VAL A 240 11.66 15.21 15.24
N ASP A 241 11.61 13.88 15.41
CA ASP A 241 10.33 13.18 15.58
C ASP A 241 9.60 13.63 16.86
N GLU A 242 10.31 13.83 17.98
CA GLU A 242 9.75 14.34 19.22
C GLU A 242 9.20 15.77 19.08
N ILE A 243 9.96 16.67 18.44
CA ILE A 243 9.51 18.04 18.19
C ILE A 243 8.25 18.03 17.33
N ARG A 244 8.25 17.26 16.25
CA ARG A 244 7.10 17.16 15.36
C ARG A 244 5.88 16.49 16.02
N GLY A 245 6.10 15.55 16.93
CA GLY A 245 5.04 14.94 17.74
C GLY A 245 4.34 15.94 18.65
N ARG A 246 5.06 16.93 19.19
CA ARG A 246 4.53 17.94 20.10
C ARG A 246 3.95 19.17 19.39
N PHE A 247 4.59 19.62 18.32
CA PHE A 247 4.32 20.92 17.70
C PHE A 247 3.83 20.84 16.25
N GLY A 248 3.67 19.60 15.73
CA GLY A 248 3.24 19.36 14.36
C GLY A 248 4.39 19.26 13.36
N TYR A 249 4.11 18.68 12.20
CA TYR A 249 5.11 18.36 11.17
C TYR A 249 5.88 19.61 10.67
N GLN A 250 5.20 20.73 10.54
CA GLN A 250 5.77 21.98 10.02
C GLN A 250 6.66 22.72 11.02
N SER A 251 6.72 22.30 12.28
CA SER A 251 7.47 22.99 13.33
C SER A 251 8.98 23.01 13.11
N ILE A 252 9.51 22.01 12.43
CA ILE A 252 10.92 21.90 12.06
C ILE A 252 11.05 21.24 10.69
N GLN A 253 11.77 21.89 9.78
CA GLN A 253 12.01 21.40 8.42
C GLN A 253 13.45 21.63 7.99
N ARG A 254 13.92 20.87 7.00
CA ARG A 254 15.24 21.03 6.41
C ARG A 254 15.26 22.27 5.51
N ALA A 255 16.27 23.13 5.68
CA ALA A 255 16.34 24.43 5.00
C ALA A 255 16.21 24.35 3.47
N PHE A 256 16.79 23.32 2.82
CA PHE A 256 16.72 23.20 1.36
C PHE A 256 15.28 22.97 0.83
N MET A 257 14.37 22.44 1.65
CA MET A 257 12.96 22.25 1.24
C MET A 257 12.26 23.57 0.97
N TYR A 258 12.69 24.65 1.63
CA TYR A 258 12.14 25.99 1.44
C TYR A 258 12.53 26.66 0.11
N GLN A 259 13.34 26.01 -0.73
CA GLN A 259 13.61 26.49 -2.09
C GLN A 259 12.34 26.45 -2.96
N ASP A 260 11.36 25.61 -2.63
CA ASP A 260 10.01 25.67 -3.17
C ASP A 260 8.99 25.65 -2.04
N LYS A 261 8.32 26.79 -1.83
CA LYS A 261 7.35 26.96 -0.74
C LYS A 261 6.11 26.09 -0.88
N ILE A 262 5.70 25.77 -2.10
CA ILE A 262 4.51 24.93 -2.37
C ILE A 262 4.83 23.50 -2.02
N LEU A 263 5.97 22.97 -2.48
CA LEU A 263 6.39 21.60 -2.20
C LEU A 263 6.80 21.40 -0.73
N ALA A 264 7.37 22.45 -0.08
CA ALA A 264 7.74 22.40 1.34
C ALA A 264 6.53 22.30 2.30
N GLN A 265 5.36 22.74 1.87
CA GLN A 265 4.12 22.62 2.67
C GLN A 265 3.49 21.24 2.66
N LEU A 266 4.03 20.31 1.87
CA LEU A 266 3.50 18.96 1.76
C LEU A 266 3.61 18.23 3.10
N ASN A 267 2.47 17.99 3.74
CA ASN A 267 2.40 17.20 4.97
C ASN A 267 2.25 15.71 4.61
N ALA A 268 3.36 15.01 4.59
CA ALA A 268 3.39 13.59 4.27
C ALA A 268 2.67 12.70 5.32
N LYS A 269 2.31 13.23 6.51
CA LYS A 269 1.53 12.49 7.53
C LYS A 269 0.02 12.51 7.27
N GLU A 270 -0.52 13.56 6.65
CA GLU A 270 -1.98 13.68 6.41
C GLU A 270 -2.51 12.78 5.28
N HIS A 271 -1.64 12.23 4.47
CA HIS A 271 -2.01 11.34 3.35
C HIS A 271 -1.83 9.85 3.65
N THR A 272 -1.63 9.45 4.90
CA THR A 272 -1.62 8.05 5.32
C THR A 272 -3.05 7.59 5.59
N VAL A 273 -3.69 7.01 4.58
CA VAL A 273 -4.92 6.21 4.73
C VAL A 273 -4.54 4.77 5.02
#